data_79b3b1b0d9d5f47bf58fd33a910b02fd
#
_entry.id   79b3b1b0d9d5f47bf58fd33a910b02fd
#
_cell.length_a   1.000
_cell.length_b   1.000
_cell.length_c   1.000
_cell.angle_alpha   90.00
_cell.angle_beta   90.00
_cell.angle_gamma   90.00
#
_symmetry.space_group_name_H-M   'P 1'
#
loop_
_entity.id
_entity.type
_entity.pdbx_description
1 polymer ?
#
loop_
_entity_poly.entity_id
_entity_poly.type
_entity_poly.pdbx_seq_one_letter_code
_entity_poly.pdbx_strand_id
1 'polypeptide(L)'
;MKKALKTKIRGLDKSQFKRLRELTRHAKNFYNQTLWILRQAFEATGKYFSYPQMDKAMKQVENLEGDVNYKLLKAKVAQQTLRRLDKNFKSFFKTHQDFQTNPSKYKGQPKPPRFKQKQYDNLIYDYQAFSVKNNQV
;
A
#
# COMPACT_ATOMS: atom_id res chain seq x y z
N MET A 1 -14.01 16.83 -11.76
CA MET A 1 -12.71 17.34 -11.25
C MET A 1 -12.43 16.74 -9.87
N LYS A 2 -11.25 16.22 -9.68
CA LYS A 2 -10.84 15.72 -8.36
C LYS A 2 -10.30 16.88 -7.53
N LYS A 3 -10.80 17.01 -6.30
CA LYS A 3 -10.32 18.00 -5.35
C LYS A 3 -9.76 17.30 -4.12
N ALA A 4 -8.72 17.88 -3.54
CA ALA A 4 -8.13 17.40 -2.31
C ALA A 4 -8.30 18.44 -1.21
N LEU A 5 -8.73 17.97 -0.05
CA LEU A 5 -8.82 18.79 1.15
C LEU A 5 -7.91 18.18 2.20
N LYS A 6 -6.97 19.00 2.73
CA LYS A 6 -6.09 18.58 3.80
C LYS A 6 -6.52 19.24 5.10
N THR A 7 -6.79 18.44 6.11
CA THR A 7 -7.16 18.95 7.43
C THR A 7 -6.46 18.12 8.50
N LYS A 8 -6.25 18.72 9.67
CA LYS A 8 -5.65 18.05 10.81
C LYS A 8 -6.74 17.55 11.74
N ILE A 9 -6.69 16.28 12.10
CA ILE A 9 -7.65 15.70 13.05
C ILE A 9 -7.26 16.15 14.46
N ARG A 10 -8.25 16.67 15.21
CA ARG A 10 -8.06 17.12 16.58
C ARG A 10 -9.08 16.45 17.50
N GLY A 11 -8.81 16.47 18.80
CA GLY A 11 -9.73 15.97 19.80
C GLY A 11 -9.82 14.44 19.90
N LEU A 12 -8.81 13.72 19.41
CA LEU A 12 -8.76 12.28 19.59
C LEU A 12 -8.41 11.95 21.04
N ASP A 13 -9.12 10.98 21.64
CA ASP A 13 -8.72 10.44 22.94
C ASP A 13 -7.54 9.46 22.78
N LYS A 14 -6.99 9.01 23.92
CA LYS A 14 -5.83 8.10 23.90
C LYS A 14 -6.12 6.78 23.18
N SER A 15 -7.33 6.25 23.34
CA SER A 15 -7.74 5.00 22.72
C SER A 15 -7.81 5.14 21.19
N GLN A 16 -8.44 6.20 20.72
CA GLN A 16 -8.55 6.49 19.28
C GLN A 16 -7.17 6.71 18.65
N PHE A 17 -6.32 7.48 19.30
CA PHE A 17 -4.97 7.76 18.82
C PHE A 17 -4.14 6.46 18.75
N LYS A 18 -4.19 5.63 19.78
CA LYS A 18 -3.51 4.34 19.81
C LYS A 18 -3.98 3.44 18.67
N ARG A 19 -5.29 3.38 18.45
CA ARG A 19 -5.87 2.55 17.39
C ARG A 19 -5.40 3.01 16.01
N LEU A 20 -5.39 4.31 15.74
CA LEU A 20 -4.90 4.85 14.47
C LEU A 20 -3.40 4.56 14.28
N ARG A 21 -2.61 4.66 15.34
CA ARG A 21 -1.18 4.31 15.27
C ARG A 21 -0.99 2.84 14.88
N GLU A 22 -1.75 1.95 15.50
CA GLU A 22 -1.69 0.52 15.19
C GLU A 22 -2.09 0.24 13.74
N LEU A 23 -3.20 0.82 13.28
CA LEU A 23 -3.69 0.62 11.92
C LEU A 23 -2.70 1.15 10.88
N THR A 24 -2.14 2.34 11.09
CA THR A 24 -1.17 2.92 10.15
C THR A 24 0.13 2.14 10.13
N ARG A 25 0.54 1.56 11.27
CA ARG A 25 1.69 0.66 11.33
C ARG A 25 1.40 -0.65 10.59
N HIS A 26 0.21 -1.23 10.78
CA HIS A 26 -0.20 -2.43 10.03
C HIS A 26 -0.21 -2.18 8.53
N ALA A 27 -0.68 -1.02 8.08
CA ALA A 27 -0.68 -0.66 6.67
C ALA A 27 0.75 -0.63 6.10
N LYS A 28 1.69 -0.03 6.83
CA LYS A 28 3.10 -0.01 6.45
C LYS A 28 3.67 -1.43 6.37
N ASN A 29 3.44 -2.23 7.40
CA ASN A 29 3.95 -3.59 7.45
C ASN A 29 3.36 -4.45 6.32
N PHE A 30 2.08 -4.28 6.04
CA PHE A 30 1.41 -5.01 4.96
C PHE A 30 1.97 -4.63 3.59
N TYR A 31 2.17 -3.34 3.32
CA TYR A 31 2.78 -2.87 2.08
C TYR A 31 4.17 -3.48 1.90
N ASN A 32 5.00 -3.41 2.93
CA ASN A 32 6.38 -3.91 2.87
C ASN A 32 6.43 -5.44 2.73
N GLN A 33 5.58 -6.17 3.44
CA GLN A 33 5.51 -7.61 3.32
C GLN A 33 5.12 -8.04 1.90
N THR A 34 4.11 -7.38 1.34
CA THR A 34 3.67 -7.68 -0.02
C THR A 34 4.77 -7.39 -1.04
N LEU A 35 5.44 -6.25 -0.90
CA LEU A 35 6.55 -5.88 -1.77
C LEU A 35 7.67 -6.92 -1.71
N TRP A 36 8.03 -7.39 -0.51
CA TRP A 36 9.04 -8.42 -0.35
C TRP A 36 8.64 -9.71 -1.07
N ILE A 37 7.40 -10.15 -0.90
CA ILE A 37 6.88 -11.35 -1.56
C ILE A 37 6.90 -11.21 -3.08
N LEU A 38 6.50 -10.05 -3.60
CA LEU A 38 6.53 -9.81 -5.05
C LEU A 38 7.94 -9.88 -5.60
N ARG A 39 8.91 -9.33 -4.88
CA ARG A 39 10.32 -9.39 -5.29
C ARG A 39 10.84 -10.81 -5.28
N GLN A 40 10.54 -11.58 -4.22
CA GLN A 40 10.96 -12.98 -4.12
C GLN A 40 10.34 -13.82 -5.23
N ALA A 41 9.06 -13.62 -5.52
CA ALA A 41 8.38 -14.34 -6.59
C ALA A 41 8.97 -14.00 -7.95
N PHE A 42 9.29 -12.74 -8.19
CA PHE A 42 9.90 -12.31 -9.44
C PHE A 42 11.30 -12.91 -9.62
N GLU A 43 12.13 -12.92 -8.57
CA GLU A 43 13.45 -13.53 -8.63
C GLU A 43 13.37 -15.03 -8.90
N ALA A 44 12.38 -15.72 -8.33
CA ALA A 44 12.22 -17.16 -8.47
C ALA A 44 11.60 -17.56 -9.82
N THR A 45 10.67 -16.79 -10.36
CA THR A 45 9.85 -17.19 -11.52
C THR A 45 9.96 -16.25 -12.72
N GLY A 46 10.50 -15.04 -12.54
CA GLY A 46 10.52 -14.01 -13.59
C GLY A 46 9.15 -13.37 -13.85
N LYS A 47 8.14 -13.69 -13.03
CA LYS A 47 6.77 -13.20 -13.24
C LYS A 47 6.39 -12.17 -12.19
N TYR A 48 5.66 -11.13 -12.65
CA TYR A 48 5.04 -10.15 -11.79
C TYR A 48 3.60 -10.53 -11.49
N PHE A 49 3.22 -10.51 -10.23
CA PHE A 49 1.84 -10.76 -9.80
C PHE A 49 1.08 -9.44 -9.67
N SER A 50 0.04 -9.27 -10.49
CA SER A 50 -0.81 -8.09 -10.47
C SER A 50 -1.76 -8.09 -9.27
N TYR A 51 -2.54 -7.00 -9.11
CA TYR A 51 -3.42 -6.83 -7.96
C TYR A 51 -4.31 -8.04 -7.64
N PRO A 52 -5.04 -8.66 -8.59
CA PRO A 52 -5.89 -9.82 -8.24
C PRO A 52 -5.11 -10.98 -7.63
N GLN A 53 -3.91 -11.24 -8.13
CA GLN A 53 -3.04 -12.29 -7.63
C GLN A 53 -2.48 -11.94 -6.25
N MET A 54 -2.07 -10.68 -6.04
CA MET A 54 -1.65 -10.20 -4.72
C MET A 54 -2.76 -10.37 -3.68
N ASP A 55 -3.97 -9.93 -4.03
CA ASP A 55 -5.10 -9.96 -3.12
C ASP A 55 -5.40 -11.39 -2.66
N LYS A 56 -5.42 -12.32 -3.60
CA LYS A 56 -5.65 -13.73 -3.29
C LYS A 56 -4.56 -14.32 -2.40
N ALA A 57 -3.30 -14.04 -2.72
CA ALA A 57 -2.16 -14.58 -1.99
C ALA A 57 -2.07 -14.00 -0.58
N MET A 58 -2.24 -12.69 -0.43
CA MET A 58 -2.00 -12.01 0.84
C MET A 58 -3.08 -12.26 1.88
N LYS A 59 -4.23 -12.78 1.50
CA LYS A 59 -5.26 -13.21 2.45
C LYS A 59 -4.83 -14.39 3.32
N GLN A 60 -3.76 -15.09 2.94
CA GLN A 60 -3.32 -16.32 3.59
C GLN A 60 -1.92 -16.25 4.17
N VAL A 61 -1.18 -15.15 3.92
CA VAL A 61 0.20 -15.03 4.34
C VAL A 61 0.29 -14.50 5.77
N GLU A 62 0.94 -15.28 6.64
CA GLU A 62 1.19 -14.88 8.02
C GLU A 62 2.48 -14.08 8.13
N ASN A 63 2.53 -13.18 9.11
CA ASN A 63 3.74 -12.47 9.49
C ASN A 63 4.54 -13.29 10.54
N LEU A 64 5.64 -12.72 11.03
CA LEU A 64 6.50 -13.40 12.00
C LEU A 64 5.82 -13.67 13.33
N GLU A 65 4.75 -12.94 13.63
CA GLU A 65 3.97 -13.10 14.87
C GLU A 65 2.82 -14.10 14.71
N GLY A 66 2.64 -14.67 13.52
CA GLY A 66 1.58 -15.62 13.22
C GLY A 66 0.26 -14.99 12.80
N ASP A 67 0.22 -13.66 12.64
CA ASP A 67 -0.97 -12.94 12.20
C ASP A 67 -0.97 -12.74 10.68
N VAL A 68 -2.16 -12.74 10.09
CA VAL A 68 -2.32 -12.39 8.67
C VAL A 68 -2.52 -10.87 8.58
N ASN A 69 -1.52 -10.16 8.07
CA ASN A 69 -1.55 -8.68 7.98
C ASN A 69 -2.78 -8.17 7.24
N TYR A 70 -3.22 -8.85 6.19
CA TYR A 70 -4.43 -8.51 5.45
C TYR A 70 -5.64 -8.38 6.39
N LYS A 71 -5.74 -9.27 7.37
CA LYS A 71 -6.88 -9.33 8.32
C LYS A 71 -6.76 -8.35 9.48
N LEU A 72 -5.58 -7.77 9.70
CA LEU A 72 -5.38 -6.73 10.72
C LEU A 72 -5.92 -5.38 10.27
N LEU A 73 -6.24 -5.24 8.99
CA LEU A 73 -6.82 -4.04 8.39
C LEU A 73 -8.24 -4.33 7.94
N LYS A 74 -9.06 -3.28 7.85
CA LYS A 74 -10.34 -3.39 7.16
C LYS A 74 -10.11 -3.85 5.72
N ALA A 75 -10.92 -4.77 5.21
CA ALA A 75 -10.68 -5.40 3.91
C ALA A 75 -10.49 -4.38 2.79
N LYS A 76 -11.32 -3.32 2.75
CA LYS A 76 -11.19 -2.29 1.72
C LYS A 76 -9.90 -1.49 1.86
N VAL A 77 -9.41 -1.27 3.07
CA VAL A 77 -8.12 -0.59 3.31
C VAL A 77 -6.97 -1.48 2.84
N ALA A 78 -7.00 -2.76 3.15
CA ALA A 78 -6.01 -3.72 2.68
C ALA A 78 -5.97 -3.76 1.15
N GLN A 79 -7.13 -3.84 0.52
CA GLN A 79 -7.24 -3.84 -0.95
C GLN A 79 -6.66 -2.57 -1.56
N GLN A 80 -6.94 -1.38 -0.99
CA GLN A 80 -6.39 -0.13 -1.49
C GLN A 80 -4.87 -0.05 -1.33
N THR A 81 -4.33 -0.62 -0.27
CA THR A 81 -2.88 -0.72 -0.07
C THR A 81 -2.25 -1.54 -1.20
N LEU A 82 -2.84 -2.69 -1.54
CA LEU A 82 -2.36 -3.53 -2.63
C LEU A 82 -2.53 -2.86 -4.00
N ARG A 83 -3.63 -2.17 -4.23
CA ARG A 83 -3.86 -1.42 -5.47
C ARG A 83 -2.83 -0.31 -5.67
N ARG A 84 -2.45 0.36 -4.58
CA ARG A 84 -1.41 1.39 -4.62
C ARG A 84 -0.06 0.77 -4.99
N LEU A 85 0.29 -0.37 -4.40
CA LEU A 85 1.54 -1.07 -4.72
C LEU A 85 1.55 -1.51 -6.19
N ASP A 86 0.46 -2.09 -6.68
CA ASP A 86 0.33 -2.49 -8.08
C ASP A 86 0.47 -1.28 -9.02
N LYS A 87 -0.16 -0.17 -8.70
CA LYS A 87 -0.03 1.08 -9.46
C LYS A 87 1.42 1.57 -9.49
N ASN A 88 2.12 1.48 -8.37
CA ASN A 88 3.52 1.89 -8.27
C ASN A 88 4.41 1.03 -9.17
N PHE A 89 4.18 -0.29 -9.21
CA PHE A 89 4.92 -1.18 -10.12
C PHE A 89 4.60 -0.89 -11.58
N LYS A 90 3.34 -0.69 -11.93
CA LYS A 90 2.94 -0.39 -13.31
C LYS A 90 3.54 0.92 -13.78
N SER A 91 3.59 1.93 -12.91
CA SER A 91 4.27 3.19 -13.22
C SER A 91 5.76 2.99 -13.44
N PHE A 92 6.40 2.16 -12.61
CA PHE A 92 7.80 1.81 -12.78
C PHE A 92 8.04 1.10 -14.11
N PHE A 93 7.24 0.11 -14.47
CA PHE A 93 7.41 -0.62 -15.73
C PHE A 93 7.30 0.31 -16.94
N LYS A 94 6.33 1.20 -16.92
CA LYS A 94 6.13 2.18 -17.99
C LYS A 94 7.33 3.14 -18.09
N THR A 95 7.79 3.65 -16.96
CA THR A 95 8.93 4.57 -16.90
C THR A 95 10.21 3.88 -17.34
N HIS A 96 10.43 2.64 -16.92
CA HIS A 96 11.60 1.86 -17.30
C HIS A 96 11.64 1.61 -18.80
N GLN A 97 10.50 1.29 -19.40
CA GLN A 97 10.39 1.08 -20.84
C GLN A 97 10.70 2.39 -21.60
N ASP A 98 10.18 3.53 -21.14
CA ASP A 98 10.46 4.83 -21.72
C ASP A 98 11.95 5.20 -21.59
N PHE A 99 12.55 4.88 -20.44
CA PHE A 99 13.99 5.11 -20.21
C PHE A 99 14.86 4.35 -21.20
N GLN A 100 14.50 3.11 -21.53
CA GLN A 100 15.26 2.31 -22.50
C GLN A 100 15.27 2.96 -23.89
N THR A 101 14.19 3.67 -24.26
CA THR A 101 14.05 4.34 -25.54
C THR A 101 14.61 5.78 -25.51
N ASN A 102 14.43 6.49 -24.41
CA ASN A 102 14.78 7.90 -24.25
C ASN A 102 15.57 8.15 -22.95
N PRO A 103 16.79 7.59 -22.81
CA PRO A 103 17.52 7.68 -21.55
C PRO A 103 17.90 9.12 -21.15
N SER A 104 18.11 10.02 -22.13
CA SER A 104 18.49 11.40 -21.86
C SER A 104 17.39 12.24 -21.22
N LYS A 105 16.14 11.78 -21.29
CA LYS A 105 14.99 12.44 -20.67
C LYS A 105 15.04 12.38 -19.14
N TYR A 106 15.77 11.44 -18.58
CA TYR A 106 15.81 11.14 -17.15
C TYR A 106 17.15 11.51 -16.54
N LYS A 107 17.12 11.97 -15.29
CA LYS A 107 18.33 12.27 -14.52
C LYS A 107 19.07 11.02 -14.07
N GLY A 108 18.40 9.87 -14.06
CA GLY A 108 18.99 8.61 -13.66
C GLY A 108 18.05 7.46 -14.01
N GLN A 109 18.52 6.25 -13.79
CA GLN A 109 17.75 5.05 -14.07
C GLN A 109 16.54 4.95 -13.14
N PRO A 110 15.32 4.72 -13.68
CA PRO A 110 14.13 4.48 -12.84
C PRO A 110 14.34 3.28 -11.92
N LYS A 111 13.81 3.38 -10.72
CA LYS A 111 13.94 2.32 -9.71
C LYS A 111 12.56 1.76 -9.34
N PRO A 112 12.47 0.46 -9.01
CA PRO A 112 11.21 -0.14 -8.57
C PRO A 112 10.75 0.45 -7.24
N PRO A 113 9.49 0.22 -6.85
CA PRO A 113 8.99 0.67 -5.55
C PRO A 113 9.90 0.23 -4.41
N ARG A 114 10.09 1.13 -3.46
CA ARG A 114 10.94 0.91 -2.29
C ARG A 114 10.11 0.53 -1.08
N PHE A 115 10.74 -0.14 -0.12
CA PHE A 115 10.14 -0.36 1.18
C PHE A 115 9.85 0.97 1.87
N LYS A 116 8.74 1.03 2.59
CA LYS A 116 8.40 2.18 3.44
C LYS A 116 9.33 2.18 4.64
N GLN A 117 10.11 3.25 4.77
CA GLN A 117 11.06 3.40 5.87
C GLN A 117 10.46 4.10 7.08
N LYS A 118 9.40 4.88 6.87
CA LYS A 118 8.68 5.53 7.96
C LYS A 118 7.92 4.48 8.77
N GLN A 119 7.72 4.77 10.05
CA GLN A 119 7.06 3.85 10.97
C GLN A 119 5.59 3.60 10.60
N TYR A 120 4.95 4.56 9.94
CA TYR A 120 3.53 4.51 9.61
C TYR A 120 3.30 4.77 8.13
N ASP A 121 2.17 4.27 7.62
CA ASP A 121 1.71 4.55 6.26
C ASP A 121 0.26 5.04 6.30
N ASN A 122 -0.19 5.59 5.18
CA ASN A 122 -1.55 6.11 5.05
C ASN A 122 -2.58 4.98 5.02
N LEU A 123 -3.73 5.23 5.64
CA LEU A 123 -4.92 4.40 5.48
C LEU A 123 -5.78 5.02 4.38
N ILE A 124 -6.13 4.23 3.37
CA ILE A 124 -6.93 4.68 2.25
C ILE A 124 -8.31 4.03 2.35
N TYR A 125 -9.33 4.86 2.48
CA TYR A 125 -10.72 4.42 2.52
C TYR A 125 -11.41 4.84 1.23
N ASP A 126 -12.03 3.88 0.53
CA ASP A 126 -12.89 4.19 -0.60
C ASP A 126 -14.32 4.50 -0.09
N TYR A 127 -15.22 4.86 -1.01
CA TYR A 127 -16.59 5.23 -0.63
C TYR A 127 -17.37 4.09 0.01
N GLN A 128 -16.94 2.82 -0.18
CA GLN A 128 -17.57 1.65 0.42
C GLN A 128 -17.02 1.34 1.82
N ALA A 129 -15.87 1.91 2.18
CA ALA A 129 -15.16 1.59 3.43
C ALA A 129 -15.54 2.50 4.59
N PHE A 130 -16.23 3.60 4.32
CA PHE A 130 -16.63 4.55 5.37
C PHE A 130 -17.97 5.20 5.08
N SER A 131 -18.55 5.74 6.12
CA SER A 131 -19.74 6.58 6.02
C SER A 131 -19.58 7.80 6.94
N VAL A 132 -20.23 8.90 6.59
CA VAL A 132 -20.23 10.10 7.42
C VAL A 132 -21.62 10.28 8.03
N LYS A 133 -21.68 10.29 9.37
CA LYS A 133 -22.94 10.44 10.11
C LYS A 133 -22.69 11.40 11.27
N ASN A 134 -23.50 12.45 11.37
CA ASN A 134 -23.38 13.48 12.41
C ASN A 134 -21.95 14.07 12.48
N ASN A 135 -21.34 14.36 11.32
CA ASN A 135 -19.97 14.85 11.18
C ASN A 135 -18.89 13.88 11.71
N GLN A 136 -19.22 12.59 11.82
CA GLN A 136 -18.29 11.53 12.22
C GLN A 136 -18.14 10.50 11.09
N VAL A 137 -16.96 9.94 11.02
CA VAL A 137 -16.62 8.90 10.03
C VAL A 137 -16.76 7.53 10.64
#